data_2ea500edda24edf625be86aaa295da67
#
_entry.id   2ea500edda24edf625be86aaa295da67
#
_cell.length_a   1.000
_cell.length_b   1.000
_cell.length_c   1.000
_cell.angle_alpha   90.00
_cell.angle_beta   90.00
_cell.angle_gamma   90.00
#
_symmetry.space_group_name_H-M   'P 1'
#
loop_
_entity.id
_entity.type
_entity.pdbx_description
1 polymer ?
#
loop_
_entity_poly.entity_id
_entity_poly.type
_entity_poly.pdbx_seq_one_letter_code
_entity_poly.pdbx_strand_id
1 'polypeptide(L)'
;MSISSECLTLQSNACQLKFEEYLKIFEIIEEEYTLYCMYWNENFKKCINLKTKYIRDIFNADLGLDDEFREYMNSFISGLDRVYFKIVIRIKSECNLDIRARVKDMQSIISKLNKKSFEQGGRIQVIKCLNDLLGIRVIDKNYKENIDKIVA
;
A
#
# COMPACT_ATOMS: atom_id res chain seq x y z
N MET A 1 -4.80 -15.98 48.61
CA MET A 1 -4.29 -16.46 47.32
C MET A 1 -3.91 -15.26 46.50
N SER A 2 -2.64 -14.91 46.46
CA SER A 2 -2.12 -13.81 45.66
C SER A 2 -1.84 -14.35 44.28
N ILE A 3 -2.65 -13.96 43.30
CA ILE A 3 -2.38 -14.17 41.88
C ILE A 3 -1.26 -13.18 41.55
N SER A 4 -0.12 -13.75 41.23
CA SER A 4 1.16 -13.06 41.18
C SER A 4 1.16 -11.89 40.19
N SER A 5 1.71 -10.78 40.64
CA SER A 5 2.03 -9.59 39.80
C SER A 5 2.91 -9.95 38.58
N GLU A 6 3.57 -11.08 38.57
CA GLU A 6 4.35 -11.60 37.44
C GLU A 6 3.50 -11.98 36.22
N CYS A 7 2.28 -12.48 36.41
CA CYS A 7 1.40 -12.86 35.30
C CYS A 7 0.86 -11.64 34.55
N LEU A 8 0.59 -10.55 35.27
CA LEU A 8 0.16 -9.27 34.71
C LEU A 8 1.28 -8.55 33.94
N THR A 9 2.52 -8.67 34.45
CA THR A 9 3.71 -8.09 33.79
C THR A 9 4.06 -8.84 32.52
N LEU A 10 3.95 -10.17 32.50
CA LEU A 10 4.19 -10.98 31.31
C LEU A 10 3.13 -10.73 30.21
N GLN A 11 1.86 -10.54 30.58
CA GLN A 11 0.81 -10.19 29.63
C GLN A 11 0.98 -8.76 29.06
N SER A 12 1.39 -7.81 29.90
CA SER A 12 1.71 -6.45 29.47
C SER A 12 2.90 -6.42 28.50
N ASN A 13 3.97 -7.14 28.79
CA ASN A 13 5.15 -7.19 27.93
C ASN A 13 4.88 -7.91 26.60
N ALA A 14 4.11 -8.99 26.59
CA ALA A 14 3.73 -9.68 25.35
C ALA A 14 2.82 -8.83 24.44
N CYS A 15 2.00 -7.96 25.05
CA CYS A 15 1.16 -7.04 24.33
C CYS A 15 1.95 -5.86 23.72
N GLN A 16 2.93 -5.35 24.46
CA GLN A 16 3.76 -4.25 24.02
C GLN A 16 4.69 -4.68 22.87
N LEU A 17 5.27 -5.87 22.95
CA LEU A 17 6.06 -6.46 21.87
C LEU A 17 5.27 -6.57 20.56
N LYS A 18 4.00 -6.98 20.59
CA LYS A 18 3.18 -7.05 19.38
C LYS A 18 2.87 -5.69 18.78
N PHE A 19 2.61 -4.68 19.58
CA PHE A 19 2.38 -3.33 19.08
C PHE A 19 3.64 -2.77 18.41
N GLU A 20 4.81 -2.98 18.98
CA GLU A 20 6.10 -2.62 18.39
C GLU A 20 6.36 -3.37 17.07
N GLU A 21 5.97 -4.65 16.97
CA GLU A 21 6.04 -5.41 15.73
C GLU A 21 5.17 -4.80 14.62
N TYR A 22 3.95 -4.37 14.92
CA TYR A 22 3.08 -3.68 13.96
C TYR A 22 3.65 -2.33 13.53
N LEU A 23 4.16 -1.53 14.47
CA LEU A 23 4.83 -0.26 14.15
C LEU A 23 6.01 -0.50 13.22
N LYS A 24 6.82 -1.51 13.50
CA LYS A 24 7.96 -1.87 12.65
C LYS A 24 7.53 -2.28 11.24
N ILE A 25 6.41 -2.98 11.08
CA ILE A 25 5.84 -3.30 9.77
C ILE A 25 5.51 -2.02 9.00
N PHE A 26 4.84 -1.05 9.64
CA PHE A 26 4.51 0.22 9.00
C PHE A 26 5.76 1.00 8.61
N GLU A 27 6.77 1.04 9.48
CA GLU A 27 8.06 1.68 9.18
C GLU A 27 8.74 1.05 7.96
N ILE A 28 8.80 -0.28 7.88
CA ILE A 28 9.36 -1.00 6.72
C ILE A 28 8.61 -0.66 5.44
N ILE A 29 7.27 -0.67 5.49
CA ILE A 29 6.44 -0.35 4.32
C ILE A 29 6.67 1.07 3.86
N GLU A 30 6.64 2.03 4.79
CA GLU A 30 6.83 3.45 4.50
C GLU A 30 8.22 3.71 3.93
N GLU A 31 9.25 3.14 4.52
CA GLU A 31 10.63 3.27 4.07
C GLU A 31 10.82 2.75 2.65
N GLU A 32 10.44 1.50 2.37
CA GLU A 32 10.63 0.89 1.05
C GLU A 32 9.79 1.58 -0.03
N TYR A 33 8.56 1.99 0.30
CA TYR A 33 7.70 2.70 -0.63
C TYR A 33 8.21 4.11 -0.92
N THR A 34 8.67 4.83 0.10
CA THR A 34 9.24 6.18 -0.05
C THR A 34 10.50 6.15 -0.89
N LEU A 35 11.42 5.22 -0.62
CA LEU A 35 12.63 5.03 -1.41
C LEU A 35 12.30 4.75 -2.89
N TYR A 36 11.28 3.94 -3.14
CA TYR A 36 10.83 3.68 -4.50
C TYR A 36 10.26 4.92 -5.18
N CYS A 37 9.43 5.70 -4.50
CA CYS A 37 8.88 6.93 -5.06
C CYS A 37 9.97 7.97 -5.36
N MET A 38 10.96 8.09 -4.49
CA MET A 38 12.12 8.96 -4.73
C MET A 38 12.89 8.50 -5.97
N TYR A 39 13.26 7.22 -6.03
CA TYR A 39 13.94 6.65 -7.20
C TYR A 39 13.14 6.85 -8.48
N TRP A 40 11.82 6.62 -8.44
CA TRP A 40 10.93 6.82 -9.57
C TRP A 40 10.95 8.26 -10.08
N ASN A 41 10.81 9.22 -9.18
CA ASN A 41 10.81 10.65 -9.52
C ASN A 41 12.15 11.12 -10.11
N GLU A 42 13.27 10.57 -9.66
CA GLU A 42 14.60 10.91 -10.18
C GLU A 42 14.88 10.34 -11.56
N ASN A 43 14.41 9.13 -11.84
CA ASN A 43 14.76 8.40 -13.06
C ASN A 43 13.74 8.57 -14.19
N PHE A 44 12.48 8.89 -13.89
CA PHE A 44 11.45 9.13 -14.89
C PHE A 44 11.28 10.62 -15.18
N LYS A 45 12.10 11.15 -16.10
CA LYS A 45 12.08 12.58 -16.52
C LYS A 45 10.77 13.04 -17.17
N LYS A 46 9.93 12.12 -17.62
CA LYS A 46 8.56 12.38 -18.10
C LYS A 46 7.55 11.97 -17.04
N CYS A 47 7.66 12.54 -15.86
CA CYS A 47 6.70 12.27 -14.79
C CYS A 47 5.35 12.89 -15.13
N ILE A 48 4.34 12.06 -15.32
CA ILE A 48 2.95 12.50 -15.31
C ILE A 48 2.61 12.93 -13.89
N ASN A 49 2.27 14.19 -13.70
CA ASN A 49 1.88 14.68 -12.40
C ASN A 49 0.43 14.24 -12.06
N LEU A 50 0.28 13.13 -11.38
CA LEU A 50 -1.01 12.56 -11.02
C LEU A 50 -1.86 13.48 -10.11
N LYS A 51 -1.23 14.46 -9.43
CA LYS A 51 -1.94 15.45 -8.59
C LYS A 51 -2.67 16.51 -9.41
N THR A 52 -2.17 16.80 -10.60
CA THR A 52 -2.75 17.83 -11.49
C THR A 52 -3.57 17.25 -12.63
N LYS A 53 -3.40 15.96 -12.94
CA LYS A 53 -4.18 15.27 -13.98
C LYS A 53 -5.55 14.85 -13.45
N TYR A 54 -6.59 15.09 -14.25
CA TYR A 54 -7.93 14.59 -14.00
C TYR A 54 -8.17 13.33 -14.83
N ILE A 55 -9.15 12.51 -14.42
CA ILE A 55 -9.48 11.26 -15.13
C ILE A 55 -9.82 11.53 -16.60
N ARG A 56 -10.56 12.60 -16.90
CA ARG A 56 -10.89 12.98 -18.28
C ARG A 56 -9.66 13.24 -19.16
N ASP A 57 -8.52 13.61 -18.56
CA ASP A 57 -7.30 13.99 -19.28
C ASP A 57 -6.44 12.78 -19.67
N ILE A 58 -6.81 11.59 -19.19
CA ILE A 58 -6.08 10.33 -19.41
C ILE A 58 -6.85 9.34 -20.30
N PHE A 59 -8.00 9.75 -20.84
CA PHE A 59 -8.76 8.98 -21.82
C PHE A 59 -8.78 9.72 -23.17
N ASN A 60 -8.61 8.94 -24.22
CA ASN A 60 -8.76 9.41 -25.60
C ASN A 60 -10.25 9.56 -25.99
N ALA A 61 -10.51 10.18 -27.13
CA ALA A 61 -11.87 10.36 -27.66
C ALA A 61 -12.66 9.05 -27.80
N ASP A 62 -11.97 7.93 -28.04
CA ASP A 62 -12.57 6.60 -28.17
C ASP A 62 -12.74 5.88 -26.83
N LEU A 63 -12.64 6.59 -25.70
CA LEU A 63 -12.69 6.06 -24.33
C LEU A 63 -11.56 5.05 -24.03
N GLY A 64 -10.55 4.97 -24.86
CA GLY A 64 -9.32 4.25 -24.60
C GLY A 64 -8.41 5.03 -23.66
N LEU A 65 -7.65 4.31 -22.83
CA LEU A 65 -6.65 4.96 -21.99
C LEU A 65 -5.51 5.51 -22.84
N ASP A 66 -5.09 6.73 -22.56
CA ASP A 66 -3.94 7.38 -23.20
C ASP A 66 -2.69 6.50 -23.10
N ASP A 67 -1.98 6.34 -24.21
CA ASP A 67 -0.83 5.41 -24.28
C ASP A 67 0.33 5.86 -23.40
N GLU A 68 0.60 7.16 -23.32
CA GLU A 68 1.65 7.70 -22.45
C GLU A 68 1.34 7.41 -20.97
N PHE A 69 0.09 7.59 -20.56
CA PHE A 69 -0.36 7.26 -19.21
C PHE A 69 -0.29 5.76 -18.96
N ARG A 70 -0.65 4.93 -19.94
CA ARG A 70 -0.59 3.48 -19.87
C ARG A 70 0.85 2.99 -19.65
N GLU A 71 1.80 3.49 -20.45
CA GLU A 71 3.22 3.16 -20.32
C GLU A 71 3.79 3.58 -18.96
N TYR A 72 3.45 4.79 -18.51
CA TYR A 72 3.82 5.31 -17.21
C TYR A 72 3.35 4.37 -16.10
N MET A 73 2.06 4.00 -16.10
CA MET A 73 1.48 3.14 -15.07
C MET A 73 2.03 1.71 -15.11
N ASN A 74 2.23 1.13 -16.30
CA ASN A 74 2.83 -0.19 -16.42
C ASN A 74 4.23 -0.23 -15.83
N SER A 75 5.04 0.77 -16.13
CA SER A 75 6.40 0.90 -15.61
C SER A 75 6.41 1.08 -14.09
N PHE A 76 5.52 1.91 -13.57
CA PHE A 76 5.37 2.12 -12.13
C PHE A 76 4.95 0.85 -11.39
N ILE A 77 3.96 0.13 -11.90
CA ILE A 77 3.47 -1.12 -11.31
C ILE A 77 4.54 -2.20 -11.33
N SER A 78 5.27 -2.34 -12.43
CA SER A 78 6.38 -3.29 -12.54
C SER A 78 7.49 -3.04 -11.51
N GLY A 79 7.72 -1.77 -11.16
CA GLY A 79 8.62 -1.41 -10.08
C GLY A 79 8.07 -1.74 -8.69
N LEU A 80 6.76 -1.59 -8.48
CA LEU A 80 6.10 -1.93 -7.22
C LEU A 80 6.20 -3.43 -6.89
N ASP A 81 6.24 -4.31 -7.87
CA ASP A 81 6.45 -5.75 -7.64
C ASP A 81 7.79 -6.02 -6.92
N ARG A 82 8.83 -5.28 -7.27
CA ARG A 82 10.13 -5.39 -6.59
C ARG A 82 10.08 -4.88 -5.16
N VAL A 83 9.38 -3.77 -4.94
CA VAL A 83 9.16 -3.21 -3.60
C VAL A 83 8.39 -4.20 -2.73
N TYR A 84 7.35 -4.79 -3.30
CA TYR A 84 6.57 -5.85 -2.66
C TYR A 84 7.47 -6.98 -2.12
N PHE A 85 8.34 -7.55 -2.97
CA PHE A 85 9.25 -8.60 -2.55
C PHE A 85 10.19 -8.17 -1.43
N LYS A 86 10.74 -6.97 -1.49
CA LYS A 86 11.60 -6.43 -0.43
C LYS A 86 10.85 -6.30 0.89
N ILE A 87 9.65 -5.74 0.86
CA ILE A 87 8.80 -5.59 2.06
C ILE A 87 8.51 -6.95 2.68
N VAL A 88 8.08 -7.95 1.87
CA VAL A 88 7.79 -9.30 2.36
C VAL A 88 9.00 -9.93 3.03
N ILE A 89 10.17 -9.89 2.37
CA ILE A 89 11.40 -10.47 2.88
C ILE A 89 11.81 -9.78 4.19
N ARG A 90 11.79 -8.44 4.24
CA ARG A 90 12.15 -7.69 5.44
C ARG A 90 11.21 -7.98 6.60
N ILE A 91 9.90 -7.94 6.40
CA ILE A 91 8.94 -8.22 7.46
C ILE A 91 9.08 -9.65 7.97
N LYS A 92 9.28 -10.62 7.09
CA LYS A 92 9.49 -12.00 7.51
C LYS A 92 10.77 -12.17 8.32
N SER A 93 11.87 -11.52 7.92
CA SER A 93 13.16 -11.63 8.61
C SER A 93 13.22 -10.83 9.92
N GLU A 94 12.60 -9.64 9.97
CA GLU A 94 12.73 -8.72 11.10
C GLU A 94 11.59 -8.85 12.13
N CYS A 95 10.39 -9.23 11.70
CA CYS A 95 9.20 -9.29 12.55
C CYS A 95 8.66 -10.70 12.75
N ASN A 96 9.16 -11.71 12.03
CA ASN A 96 8.68 -13.11 12.07
C ASN A 96 7.15 -13.24 11.88
N LEU A 97 6.53 -12.34 11.14
CA LEU A 97 5.11 -12.31 10.83
C LEU A 97 4.86 -12.72 9.38
N ASP A 98 3.74 -13.38 9.19
CA ASP A 98 3.26 -13.69 7.84
C ASP A 98 2.46 -12.50 7.31
N ILE A 99 2.83 -12.06 6.13
CA ILE A 99 2.09 -11.04 5.39
C ILE A 99 1.70 -11.55 4.02
N ARG A 100 0.60 -11.03 3.53
CA ARG A 100 0.22 -11.11 2.13
C ARG A 100 0.18 -9.71 1.58
N ALA A 101 0.84 -9.51 0.47
CA ALA A 101 0.76 -8.25 -0.24
C ALA A 101 0.23 -8.50 -1.66
N ARG A 102 -0.30 -7.47 -2.26
CA ARG A 102 -0.86 -7.49 -3.60
C ARG A 102 -0.55 -6.17 -4.27
N VAL A 103 0.08 -6.23 -5.42
CA VAL A 103 0.13 -5.11 -6.35
C VAL A 103 -1.11 -5.18 -7.25
N LYS A 104 -1.75 -4.05 -7.46
CA LYS A 104 -2.94 -3.97 -8.31
C LYS A 104 -2.54 -4.10 -9.77
N ASP A 105 -3.17 -5.01 -10.49
CA ASP A 105 -2.94 -5.20 -11.91
C ASP A 105 -3.51 -4.06 -12.74
N MET A 106 -2.95 -3.87 -13.94
CA MET A 106 -3.33 -2.77 -14.84
C MET A 106 -4.79 -2.82 -15.26
N GLN A 107 -5.35 -4.03 -15.47
CA GLN A 107 -6.74 -4.19 -15.87
C GLN A 107 -7.71 -3.71 -14.78
N SER A 108 -7.40 -4.02 -13.53
CA SER A 108 -8.16 -3.53 -12.37
C SER A 108 -8.08 -2.02 -12.22
N ILE A 109 -6.93 -1.42 -12.55
CA ILE A 109 -6.75 0.05 -12.56
C ILE A 109 -7.60 0.67 -13.64
N ILE A 110 -7.53 0.18 -14.87
CA ILE A 110 -8.32 0.67 -16.00
C ILE A 110 -9.82 0.58 -15.67
N SER A 111 -10.28 -0.54 -15.16
CA SER A 111 -11.68 -0.73 -14.76
C SER A 111 -12.14 0.28 -13.71
N LYS A 112 -11.28 0.55 -12.71
CA LYS A 112 -11.56 1.56 -11.68
C LYS A 112 -11.62 2.97 -12.26
N LEU A 113 -10.67 3.34 -13.11
CA LEU A 113 -10.61 4.64 -13.74
C LEU A 113 -11.80 4.85 -14.70
N ASN A 114 -12.17 3.84 -15.50
CA ASN A 114 -13.35 3.89 -16.35
C ASN A 114 -14.62 4.12 -15.53
N LYS A 115 -14.82 3.37 -14.45
CA LYS A 115 -15.96 3.59 -13.57
C LYS A 115 -16.00 5.02 -13.04
N LYS A 116 -14.86 5.56 -12.63
CA LYS A 116 -14.73 6.91 -12.10
C LYS A 116 -14.85 8.00 -13.18
N SER A 117 -14.59 7.71 -14.45
CA SER A 117 -14.74 8.66 -15.54
C SER A 117 -16.19 9.12 -15.76
N PHE A 118 -17.14 8.25 -15.45
CA PHE A 118 -18.57 8.57 -15.50
C PHE A 118 -19.04 9.39 -14.28
N GLU A 119 -18.29 9.34 -13.18
CA GLU A 119 -18.61 10.14 -12.00
C GLU A 119 -18.12 11.58 -12.20
N GLN A 120 -18.97 12.55 -11.91
CA GLN A 120 -18.65 14.01 -11.98
C GLN A 120 -18.02 14.46 -13.33
N GLY A 121 -18.34 13.77 -14.43
CA GLY A 121 -17.77 14.09 -15.74
C GLY A 121 -16.24 13.93 -15.80
N GLY A 122 -15.69 13.00 -15.06
CA GLY A 122 -14.25 12.73 -15.01
C GLY A 122 -13.40 13.84 -14.35
N ARG A 123 -14.01 14.75 -13.60
CA ARG A 123 -13.33 15.87 -12.91
C ARG A 123 -12.69 15.46 -11.57
N ILE A 124 -12.37 14.18 -11.41
CA ILE A 124 -11.69 13.63 -10.23
C ILE A 124 -10.20 13.55 -10.55
N GLN A 125 -9.35 13.97 -9.62
CA GLN A 125 -7.90 13.83 -9.77
C GLN A 125 -7.50 12.35 -9.79
N VAL A 126 -6.61 11.98 -10.71
CA VAL A 126 -6.15 10.60 -10.89
C VAL A 126 -5.56 10.03 -9.59
N ILE A 127 -4.78 10.82 -8.87
CA ILE A 127 -4.15 10.37 -7.61
C ILE A 127 -5.17 9.93 -6.55
N LYS A 128 -6.35 10.56 -6.50
CA LYS A 128 -7.42 10.18 -5.55
C LYS A 128 -8.04 8.82 -5.88
N CYS A 129 -7.87 8.35 -7.10
CA CYS A 129 -8.37 7.05 -7.56
C CYS A 129 -7.34 5.93 -7.44
N LEU A 130 -6.06 6.27 -7.33
CA LEU A 130 -4.94 5.32 -7.32
C LEU A 130 -4.32 5.12 -5.93
N ASN A 131 -5.11 5.25 -4.88
CA ASN A 131 -4.68 5.13 -3.48
C ASN A 131 -4.48 3.67 -3.00
N ASP A 132 -4.76 2.68 -3.84
CA ASP A 132 -4.75 1.25 -3.49
C ASP A 132 -3.90 0.40 -4.45
N LEU A 133 -2.81 0.96 -4.97
CA LEU A 133 -1.91 0.26 -5.90
C LEU A 133 -1.13 -0.87 -5.23
N LEU A 134 -0.76 -0.68 -3.98
CA LEU A 134 -0.10 -1.67 -3.14
C LEU A 134 -0.98 -1.93 -1.91
N GLY A 135 -1.48 -3.15 -1.79
CA GLY A 135 -2.24 -3.60 -0.63
C GLY A 135 -1.43 -4.60 0.18
N ILE A 136 -1.34 -4.38 1.48
CA ILE A 136 -0.64 -5.28 2.40
C ILE A 136 -1.61 -5.74 3.47
N ARG A 137 -1.62 -7.06 3.71
CA ARG A 137 -2.43 -7.69 4.74
C ARG A 137 -1.52 -8.45 5.70
N VAL A 138 -1.54 -8.06 6.95
CA VAL A 138 -0.89 -8.80 8.03
C VAL A 138 -1.79 -9.97 8.44
N ILE A 139 -1.21 -11.17 8.56
CA ILE A 139 -1.92 -12.36 9.00
C ILE A 139 -1.58 -12.56 10.48
N ASP A 140 -2.48 -12.13 11.34
CA ASP A 140 -2.40 -12.41 12.78
C ASP A 140 -3.43 -13.49 13.15
N LYS A 141 -2.94 -14.65 13.58
CA LYS A 141 -3.80 -15.75 14.02
C LYS A 141 -4.57 -15.43 15.31
N ASN A 142 -4.06 -14.49 16.10
CA ASN A 142 -4.62 -14.07 17.38
C ASN A 142 -5.26 -12.67 17.32
N TYR A 143 -5.65 -12.20 16.13
CA TYR A 143 -6.14 -10.83 15.95
C TYR A 143 -7.33 -10.47 16.85
N LYS A 144 -8.21 -11.45 17.17
CA LYS A 144 -9.37 -11.24 18.04
C LYS A 144 -9.00 -10.84 19.46
N GLU A 145 -7.88 -11.35 19.96
CA GLU A 145 -7.37 -11.02 21.30
C GLU A 145 -6.63 -9.68 21.31
N ASN A 146 -6.22 -9.20 20.16
CA ASN A 146 -5.38 -8.02 19.99
C ASN A 146 -6.11 -6.82 19.38
N ILE A 147 -7.32 -7.01 18.82
CA ILE A 147 -8.01 -5.96 18.06
C ILE A 147 -8.33 -4.74 18.93
N ASP A 148 -8.76 -4.94 20.17
CA ASP A 148 -9.09 -3.86 21.11
C ASP A 148 -7.86 -3.03 21.52
N LYS A 149 -6.66 -3.57 21.27
CA LYS A 149 -5.36 -2.95 21.59
C LYS A 149 -4.73 -2.26 20.38
N ILE A 150 -5.17 -2.61 19.17
CA ILE A 150 -4.71 -2.01 17.91
C ILE A 150 -5.55 -0.77 17.57
N VAL A 151 -6.81 -0.76 18.01
CA VAL A 151 -7.78 0.32 17.72
C VAL A 151 -7.77 1.42 18.78
N ALA A 152 -7.15 1.18 19.92
CA ALA A 152 -6.97 2.17 20.99
C ALA A 152 -5.77 3.07 20.74
#